data_e4f8a8754ff7f5662a1b1a4ca2c6d654
#
_entry.id   e4f8a8754ff7f5662a1b1a4ca2c6d654
#
_cell.length_a   1.000
_cell.length_b   1.000
_cell.length_c   1.000
_cell.angle_alpha   90.00
_cell.angle_beta   90.00
_cell.angle_gamma   90.00
#
_symmetry.space_group_name_H-M   'P 1'
#
loop_
_entity.id
_entity.type
_entity.pdbx_description
1 polymer ?
#
loop_
_entity_poly.entity_id
_entity_poly.type
_entity_poly.pdbx_seq_one_letter_code
_entity_poly.pdbx_strand_id
1 'polypeptide(L)'
;MEKEQKHSLANDIAEHVKLQQQYDSLYNQSMTILNSLPVAVAVYNAEGKILYFNERFCRIFGTDMEEMAESHPNIYDSPVVTDEIKNAIKAGLPIFTSFPYDFGKVDGYITTVYTGIRHLECNGQPIRNPNGELASYVIIMEDITESLEKEEMLRQSRLKTEIAIKTADIMLWEFDVNSRLFFSDNEPLNGYDKSRPLSIDLYLETIHPEDRKEMVSIMQRMNSGEDFSFTFEGRIKLFGSSEWQYCFVNGSPYSYSESGQVLKYVGTRKNNTDIHKKKQLLDKILNNIPLSIHIKDVEDNFRYIFCNEESKRMFGTSEDTTTYDVMDEEQVARIQKTDLEVFNTGSPYLGLERVNLKDGRSYDTIVRKSVIEDDGKRLLLNTRWDQSLQNELKRRAQILSITLGAMNAFTWFFEPDKNRISFGEGFNEVTKKASEICSVEKFLSCVHPDDKQKFHDSLQAVVEQDNGIWELEYQLDLNGNGVYQWWQTRGMLETSTLNDAPYK
;
A
#
# COMPACT_ATOMS: atom_id res chain seq x y z
N MET A 1 15.78 91.53 -60.38
CA MET A 1 16.16 90.15 -60.80
C MET A 1 17.19 89.46 -59.87
N GLU A 2 18.42 90.02 -59.72
CA GLU A 2 19.45 89.35 -58.89
C GLU A 2 19.12 89.27 -57.38
N LYS A 3 18.44 90.25 -56.81
CA LYS A 3 17.99 90.27 -55.41
C LYS A 3 16.79 89.31 -55.19
N GLU A 4 15.92 89.17 -56.13
CA GLU A 4 14.75 88.25 -56.03
C GLU A 4 15.19 86.79 -56.20
N GLN A 5 16.20 86.50 -57.10
CA GLN A 5 16.78 85.13 -57.21
C GLN A 5 17.56 84.72 -55.95
N LYS A 6 18.27 85.68 -55.31
CA LYS A 6 18.95 85.38 -54.01
C LYS A 6 17.95 85.15 -52.87
N HIS A 7 16.84 85.81 -52.86
CA HIS A 7 15.79 85.64 -51.85
C HIS A 7 15.03 84.34 -52.04
N SER A 8 14.70 83.94 -53.30
CA SER A 8 14.14 82.62 -53.66
C SER A 8 15.09 81.48 -53.28
N LEU A 9 16.35 81.56 -53.58
CA LEU A 9 17.36 80.53 -53.25
C LEU A 9 17.57 80.38 -51.70
N ALA A 10 17.51 81.53 -50.96
CA ALA A 10 17.60 81.52 -49.51
C ALA A 10 16.36 80.86 -48.85
N ASN A 11 15.15 81.09 -49.41
CA ASN A 11 13.95 80.43 -48.96
C ASN A 11 13.94 78.93 -49.25
N ASP A 12 14.37 78.52 -50.47
CA ASP A 12 14.47 77.09 -50.83
C ASP A 12 15.47 76.34 -49.95
N ILE A 13 16.62 76.99 -49.62
CA ILE A 13 17.60 76.42 -48.68
C ILE A 13 17.02 76.30 -47.26
N ALA A 14 16.30 77.35 -46.76
CA ALA A 14 15.65 77.34 -45.46
C ALA A 14 14.57 76.28 -45.34
N GLU A 15 13.79 76.08 -46.41
CA GLU A 15 12.75 75.03 -46.49
C GLU A 15 13.40 73.65 -46.51
N HIS A 16 14.47 73.48 -47.25
CA HIS A 16 15.26 72.21 -47.29
C HIS A 16 15.85 71.87 -45.94
N VAL A 17 16.48 72.85 -45.23
CA VAL A 17 17.01 72.68 -43.89
C VAL A 17 15.93 72.32 -42.89
N LYS A 18 14.75 72.94 -42.98
CA LYS A 18 13.61 72.65 -42.09
C LYS A 18 13.06 71.25 -42.37
N LEU A 19 12.97 70.84 -43.61
CA LEU A 19 12.53 69.50 -44.00
C LEU A 19 13.54 68.44 -43.50
N GLN A 20 14.84 68.72 -43.63
CA GLN A 20 15.88 67.87 -43.11
C GLN A 20 15.79 67.73 -41.58
N GLN A 21 15.63 68.82 -40.85
CA GLN A 21 15.46 68.78 -39.37
C GLN A 21 14.19 68.01 -38.97
N GLN A 22 13.11 68.15 -39.67
CA GLN A 22 11.89 67.37 -39.45
C GLN A 22 12.09 65.86 -39.71
N TYR A 23 12.78 65.53 -40.79
CA TYR A 23 13.17 64.17 -41.11
C TYR A 23 14.06 63.55 -40.01
N ASP A 24 15.13 64.27 -39.60
CA ASP A 24 16.05 63.81 -38.56
C ASP A 24 15.33 63.61 -37.20
N SER A 25 14.43 64.53 -36.85
CA SER A 25 13.61 64.43 -35.64
C SER A 25 12.71 63.19 -35.67
N LEU A 26 11.99 62.98 -36.77
CA LEU A 26 11.07 61.83 -36.96
C LEU A 26 11.88 60.52 -36.98
N TYR A 27 13.02 60.52 -37.64
CA TYR A 27 13.93 59.36 -37.67
C TYR A 27 14.42 58.98 -36.27
N ASN A 28 14.93 59.98 -35.50
CA ASN A 28 15.40 59.75 -34.15
C ASN A 28 14.28 59.30 -33.22
N GLN A 29 13.10 59.83 -33.35
CA GLN A 29 11.95 59.39 -32.59
C GLN A 29 11.54 57.97 -32.91
N SER A 30 11.52 57.61 -34.18
CA SER A 30 11.23 56.23 -34.62
C SER A 30 12.25 55.19 -34.11
N MET A 31 13.56 55.55 -34.16
CA MET A 31 14.65 54.74 -33.65
C MET A 31 14.55 54.54 -32.13
N THR A 32 14.23 55.62 -31.39
CA THR A 32 14.00 55.53 -29.95
C THR A 32 12.87 54.57 -29.61
N ILE A 33 11.76 54.63 -30.33
CA ILE A 33 10.64 53.73 -30.14
C ILE A 33 11.05 52.28 -30.40
N LEU A 34 11.68 51.98 -31.54
CA LEU A 34 12.10 50.62 -31.91
C LEU A 34 13.11 50.06 -30.93
N ASN A 35 14.05 50.85 -30.42
CA ASN A 35 14.99 50.39 -29.40
C ASN A 35 14.39 50.22 -27.99
N SER A 36 13.25 50.88 -27.70
CA SER A 36 12.54 50.73 -26.44
C SER A 36 11.61 49.51 -26.40
N LEU A 37 11.36 48.84 -27.53
CA LEU A 37 10.50 47.66 -27.59
C LEU A 37 11.13 46.49 -26.84
N PRO A 38 10.32 45.71 -26.08
CA PRO A 38 10.80 44.54 -25.33
C PRO A 38 11.10 43.34 -26.22
N VAL A 39 10.91 43.43 -27.52
CA VAL A 39 11.08 42.37 -28.52
C VAL A 39 12.20 42.71 -29.48
N ALA A 40 12.86 41.69 -30.03
CA ALA A 40 13.86 41.88 -31.09
C ALA A 40 13.17 42.23 -32.38
N VAL A 41 13.69 43.29 -33.05
CA VAL A 41 13.22 43.74 -34.35
C VAL A 41 14.39 43.77 -35.33
N ALA A 42 14.18 43.19 -36.50
CA ALA A 42 15.09 43.32 -37.66
C ALA A 42 14.31 43.64 -38.91
N VAL A 43 14.92 44.46 -39.78
CA VAL A 43 14.36 44.83 -41.07
C VAL A 43 15.34 44.40 -42.13
N TYR A 44 14.88 43.67 -43.15
CA TYR A 44 15.65 43.15 -44.25
C TYR A 44 15.15 43.82 -45.57
N ASN A 45 16.03 44.01 -46.52
CA ASN A 45 15.64 44.35 -47.89
C ASN A 45 15.14 43.12 -48.66
N ALA A 46 14.66 43.32 -49.89
CA ALA A 46 14.16 42.22 -50.75
C ALA A 46 15.21 41.15 -51.05
N GLU A 47 16.52 41.52 -51.06
CA GLU A 47 17.67 40.62 -51.27
C GLU A 47 18.07 39.89 -49.97
N GLY A 48 17.36 40.09 -48.87
CA GLY A 48 17.61 39.43 -47.60
C GLY A 48 18.73 40.05 -46.75
N LYS A 49 19.29 41.19 -47.16
CA LYS A 49 20.34 41.89 -46.39
C LYS A 49 19.69 42.69 -45.28
N ILE A 50 20.25 42.67 -44.05
CA ILE A 50 19.76 43.40 -42.90
C ILE A 50 19.96 44.91 -43.10
N LEU A 51 18.89 45.68 -42.91
CA LEU A 51 18.87 47.14 -42.99
C LEU A 51 18.85 47.82 -41.63
N TYR A 52 18.19 47.20 -40.68
CA TYR A 52 18.04 47.68 -39.34
C TYR A 52 17.86 46.51 -38.39
N PHE A 53 18.35 46.71 -37.17
CA PHE A 53 18.09 45.86 -36.03
C PHE A 53 18.14 46.71 -34.73
N ASN A 54 17.38 46.29 -33.71
CA ASN A 54 17.44 46.99 -32.41
C ASN A 54 18.35 46.27 -31.41
N GLU A 55 18.64 46.92 -30.30
CA GLU A 55 19.50 46.37 -29.25
C GLU A 55 18.98 45.02 -28.71
N ARG A 56 17.67 44.83 -28.66
CA ARG A 56 17.03 43.59 -28.20
C ARG A 56 17.38 42.43 -29.15
N PHE A 57 17.49 42.68 -30.45
CA PHE A 57 17.96 41.70 -31.42
C PHE A 57 19.37 41.23 -31.06
N CYS A 58 20.29 42.12 -30.83
CA CYS A 58 21.67 41.78 -30.42
C CYS A 58 21.66 40.90 -29.15
N ARG A 59 20.84 41.23 -28.16
CA ARG A 59 20.74 40.46 -26.90
C ARG A 59 20.20 39.04 -27.14
N ILE A 60 19.22 38.83 -28.04
CA ILE A 60 18.69 37.48 -28.33
C ILE A 60 19.75 36.63 -29.02
N PHE A 61 20.54 37.25 -29.92
CA PHE A 61 21.58 36.54 -30.69
C PHE A 61 22.95 36.49 -30.00
N GLY A 62 23.13 37.14 -28.85
CA GLY A 62 24.38 37.15 -28.10
C GLY A 62 25.52 37.81 -28.83
N THR A 63 25.25 38.90 -29.54
CA THR A 63 26.21 39.70 -30.32
C THR A 63 26.11 41.14 -29.88
N ASP A 64 27.06 42.00 -30.32
CA ASP A 64 26.95 43.44 -30.12
C ASP A 64 26.50 44.19 -31.36
N MET A 65 26.22 45.51 -31.20
CA MET A 65 25.73 46.34 -32.29
C MET A 65 26.79 46.59 -33.38
N GLU A 66 28.07 46.69 -32.99
CA GLU A 66 29.17 46.97 -33.95
C GLU A 66 29.48 45.72 -34.76
N GLU A 67 29.64 44.56 -34.13
CA GLU A 67 29.84 43.26 -34.84
C GLU A 67 28.72 42.92 -35.81
N MET A 68 27.45 43.14 -35.38
CA MET A 68 26.30 42.87 -36.26
C MET A 68 26.23 43.86 -37.43
N ALA A 69 26.61 45.16 -37.20
CA ALA A 69 26.66 46.15 -38.28
C ALA A 69 27.78 45.89 -39.30
N GLU A 70 28.92 45.36 -38.87
CA GLU A 70 30.04 45.02 -39.74
C GLU A 70 29.80 43.75 -40.56
N SER A 71 29.20 42.74 -39.95
CA SER A 71 28.95 41.42 -40.59
C SER A 71 27.89 41.49 -41.69
N HIS A 72 26.90 42.41 -41.58
CA HIS A 72 25.79 42.57 -42.52
C HIS A 72 25.17 41.25 -42.96
N PRO A 73 24.73 40.39 -42.05
CA PRO A 73 24.29 39.04 -42.37
C PRO A 73 23.10 39.05 -43.34
N ASN A 74 23.14 38.15 -44.31
CA ASN A 74 22.00 37.94 -45.20
C ASN A 74 21.15 36.78 -44.67
N ILE A 75 19.85 37.00 -44.45
CA ILE A 75 18.95 35.99 -43.87
C ILE A 75 18.86 34.73 -44.74
N TYR A 76 19.04 34.85 -46.05
CA TYR A 76 19.02 33.71 -46.99
C TYR A 76 20.24 32.79 -46.81
N ASP A 77 21.34 33.33 -46.30
CA ASP A 77 22.58 32.57 -46.06
C ASP A 77 22.63 31.93 -44.68
N SER A 78 21.65 32.25 -43.83
CA SER A 78 21.56 31.68 -42.49
C SER A 78 21.49 30.16 -42.52
N PRO A 79 22.36 29.44 -41.82
CA PRO A 79 22.35 27.98 -41.76
C PRO A 79 21.22 27.42 -40.87
N VAL A 80 20.56 28.25 -40.07
CA VAL A 80 19.56 27.82 -39.04
C VAL A 80 18.16 28.31 -39.33
N VAL A 81 18.00 29.37 -40.18
CA VAL A 81 16.68 29.82 -40.63
C VAL A 81 16.14 28.82 -41.65
N THR A 82 14.93 28.34 -41.43
CA THR A 82 14.32 27.30 -42.27
C THR A 82 14.02 27.81 -43.69
N ASP A 83 14.01 26.89 -44.65
CA ASP A 83 13.68 27.23 -46.05
C ASP A 83 12.25 27.79 -46.19
N GLU A 84 11.34 27.38 -45.30
CA GLU A 84 9.97 27.91 -45.22
C GLU A 84 10.00 29.41 -44.96
N ILE A 85 10.73 29.86 -43.92
CA ILE A 85 10.91 31.28 -43.60
C ILE A 85 11.59 32.02 -44.75
N LYS A 86 12.68 31.51 -45.29
CA LYS A 86 13.39 32.13 -46.43
C LYS A 86 12.50 32.32 -47.65
N ASN A 87 11.68 31.31 -48.00
CA ASN A 87 10.79 31.34 -49.14
C ASN A 87 9.61 32.32 -48.91
N ALA A 88 9.08 32.38 -47.69
CA ALA A 88 8.02 33.33 -47.35
C ALA A 88 8.50 34.79 -47.45
N ILE A 89 9.74 35.08 -46.98
CA ILE A 89 10.36 36.43 -47.15
C ILE A 89 10.53 36.76 -48.63
N LYS A 90 11.10 35.84 -49.46
CA LYS A 90 11.25 36.03 -50.91
C LYS A 90 9.94 36.29 -51.61
N ALA A 91 8.89 35.60 -51.20
CA ALA A 91 7.52 35.77 -51.76
C ALA A 91 6.78 36.98 -51.20
N GLY A 92 7.33 37.68 -50.21
CA GLY A 92 6.65 38.78 -49.53
C GLY A 92 5.37 38.35 -48.86
N LEU A 93 5.37 37.15 -48.23
CA LEU A 93 4.25 36.62 -47.49
C LEU A 93 4.47 36.80 -45.96
N PRO A 94 3.43 37.04 -45.16
CA PRO A 94 3.57 37.14 -43.73
C PRO A 94 3.99 35.80 -43.12
N ILE A 95 4.77 35.85 -42.05
CA ILE A 95 5.27 34.69 -41.31
C ILE A 95 4.77 34.79 -39.86
N PHE A 96 4.28 33.66 -39.34
CA PHE A 96 4.09 33.47 -37.91
C PHE A 96 4.46 32.03 -37.59
N THR A 97 5.64 31.82 -36.98
CA THR A 97 6.16 30.48 -36.70
C THR A 97 7.14 30.50 -35.54
N SER A 98 7.33 29.36 -34.89
CA SER A 98 8.40 29.15 -33.93
C SER A 98 9.34 28.05 -34.43
N PHE A 99 10.62 28.21 -34.16
CA PHE A 99 11.64 27.24 -34.64
C PHE A 99 12.83 27.18 -33.67
N PRO A 100 13.51 26.02 -33.58
CA PRO A 100 14.77 25.90 -32.84
C PRO A 100 15.90 26.63 -33.58
N TYR A 101 16.54 27.54 -32.90
CA TYR A 101 17.73 28.24 -33.36
C TYR A 101 18.98 27.65 -32.70
N ASP A 102 19.80 26.95 -33.46
CA ASP A 102 21.00 26.27 -33.00
C ASP A 102 22.23 27.18 -33.13
N PHE A 103 22.70 27.75 -32.04
CA PHE A 103 23.87 28.61 -31.99
C PHE A 103 25.18 27.90 -32.34
N GLY A 104 25.24 26.57 -32.24
CA GLY A 104 26.40 25.77 -32.67
C GLY A 104 26.56 25.69 -34.18
N LYS A 105 25.55 26.11 -34.95
CA LYS A 105 25.56 26.06 -36.42
C LYS A 105 25.79 27.42 -37.12
N VAL A 106 25.90 28.50 -36.36
CA VAL A 106 25.99 29.86 -36.93
C VAL A 106 27.44 30.39 -37.03
N ASP A 107 28.43 29.54 -36.73
CA ASP A 107 29.82 29.92 -36.86
C ASP A 107 30.16 30.37 -38.31
N GLY A 108 30.84 31.52 -38.43
CA GLY A 108 31.12 32.15 -39.75
C GLY A 108 29.92 32.92 -40.37
N TYR A 109 28.71 32.84 -39.77
CA TYR A 109 27.53 33.61 -40.19
C TYR A 109 27.28 34.83 -39.29
N ILE A 110 27.28 34.66 -38.00
CA ILE A 110 27.25 35.71 -36.99
C ILE A 110 28.21 35.36 -35.85
N THR A 111 28.83 36.39 -35.26
CA THR A 111 29.55 36.21 -34.00
C THR A 111 28.55 36.20 -32.83
N THR A 112 28.67 35.20 -31.97
CA THR A 112 27.77 35.06 -30.81
C THR A 112 28.50 34.50 -29.62
N VAL A 113 28.10 34.93 -28.42
CA VAL A 113 28.58 34.38 -27.15
C VAL A 113 27.72 33.20 -26.68
N TYR A 114 26.61 32.89 -27.37
CA TYR A 114 25.71 31.83 -26.97
C TYR A 114 26.11 30.48 -27.63
N THR A 115 25.74 29.43 -26.94
CA THR A 115 25.87 28.04 -27.39
C THR A 115 24.55 27.29 -27.16
N GLY A 116 24.38 26.15 -27.83
CA GLY A 116 23.16 25.33 -27.69
C GLY A 116 21.98 25.82 -28.53
N ILE A 117 20.80 25.35 -28.20
CA ILE A 117 19.58 25.62 -28.97
C ILE A 117 18.67 26.50 -28.14
N ARG A 118 18.11 27.54 -28.75
CA ARG A 118 17.02 28.34 -28.24
C ARG A 118 15.80 28.22 -29.15
N HIS A 119 14.63 28.38 -28.60
CA HIS A 119 13.39 28.40 -29.37
C HIS A 119 12.98 29.85 -29.60
N LEU A 120 12.96 30.26 -30.86
CA LEU A 120 12.58 31.60 -31.26
C LEU A 120 11.18 31.58 -31.88
N GLU A 121 10.29 32.46 -31.42
CA GLU A 121 9.06 32.80 -32.11
C GLU A 121 9.34 33.96 -33.06
N CYS A 122 8.86 33.85 -34.28
CA CYS A 122 9.14 34.79 -35.38
C CYS A 122 7.81 35.24 -35.99
N ASN A 123 7.59 36.57 -35.97
CA ASN A 123 6.49 37.22 -36.64
C ASN A 123 7.08 38.17 -37.71
N GLY A 124 6.85 37.86 -38.97
CA GLY A 124 7.40 38.58 -40.09
C GLY A 124 6.32 39.19 -40.99
N GLN A 125 6.51 40.45 -41.38
CA GLN A 125 5.57 41.18 -42.25
C GLN A 125 6.31 41.87 -43.40
N PRO A 126 5.79 41.78 -44.63
CA PRO A 126 6.33 42.50 -45.77
C PRO A 126 5.95 43.97 -45.72
N ILE A 127 6.88 44.86 -46.02
CA ILE A 127 6.64 46.26 -46.28
C ILE A 127 6.74 46.49 -47.81
N ARG A 128 5.68 47.02 -48.41
CA ARG A 128 5.60 47.24 -49.87
C ARG A 128 5.71 48.71 -50.19
N ASN A 129 6.35 48.99 -51.31
CA ASN A 129 6.38 50.35 -51.88
C ASN A 129 5.02 50.72 -52.51
N PRO A 130 4.76 51.99 -52.87
CA PRO A 130 3.48 52.42 -53.51
C PRO A 130 3.14 51.66 -54.82
N ASN A 131 4.13 51.04 -55.47
CA ASN A 131 3.92 50.22 -56.69
C ASN A 131 3.53 48.78 -56.36
N GLY A 132 3.43 48.38 -55.06
CA GLY A 132 3.09 47.04 -54.63
C GLY A 132 4.27 46.05 -54.58
N GLU A 133 5.48 46.46 -54.92
CA GLU A 133 6.69 45.64 -54.86
C GLU A 133 7.21 45.54 -53.40
N LEU A 134 7.86 44.45 -53.07
CA LEU A 134 8.50 44.26 -51.78
C LEU A 134 9.65 45.26 -51.58
N ALA A 135 9.49 46.22 -50.69
CA ALA A 135 10.52 47.19 -50.36
C ALA A 135 11.43 46.70 -49.24
N SER A 136 10.84 46.14 -48.21
CA SER A 136 11.57 45.52 -47.07
C SER A 136 10.70 44.49 -46.35
N TYR A 137 11.28 43.80 -45.43
CA TYR A 137 10.61 42.79 -44.61
C TYR A 137 10.97 43.01 -43.15
N VAL A 138 9.98 43.25 -42.28
CA VAL A 138 10.22 43.39 -40.86
C VAL A 138 9.95 42.09 -40.13
N ILE A 139 10.88 41.69 -39.28
CA ILE A 139 10.76 40.49 -38.46
C ILE A 139 10.85 40.92 -36.99
N ILE A 140 9.89 40.47 -36.21
CA ILE A 140 9.89 40.56 -34.77
C ILE A 140 10.16 39.15 -34.21
N MET A 141 11.11 39.04 -33.26
CA MET A 141 11.50 37.78 -32.66
C MET A 141 11.45 37.85 -31.15
N GLU A 142 11.06 36.73 -30.55
CA GLU A 142 11.06 36.53 -29.11
C GLU A 142 11.70 35.19 -28.76
N ASP A 143 12.53 35.17 -27.72
CA ASP A 143 13.06 33.92 -27.17
C ASP A 143 12.05 33.34 -26.19
N ILE A 144 11.41 32.25 -26.60
CA ILE A 144 10.36 31.53 -25.85
C ILE A 144 10.90 30.28 -25.12
N THR A 145 12.21 30.09 -25.10
CA THR A 145 12.86 28.89 -24.52
C THR A 145 12.45 28.68 -23.07
N GLU A 146 12.60 29.70 -22.23
CA GLU A 146 12.25 29.61 -20.79
C GLU A 146 10.76 29.34 -20.59
N SER A 147 9.89 29.91 -21.43
CA SER A 147 8.45 29.66 -21.38
C SER A 147 8.09 28.21 -21.69
N LEU A 148 8.70 27.66 -22.75
CA LEU A 148 8.51 26.26 -23.15
C LEU A 148 9.06 25.29 -22.09
N GLU A 149 10.23 25.59 -21.51
CA GLU A 149 10.80 24.77 -20.45
C GLU A 149 9.92 24.76 -19.20
N LYS A 150 9.38 25.90 -18.79
CA LYS A 150 8.44 26.01 -17.68
C LYS A 150 7.14 25.24 -17.94
N GLU A 151 6.59 25.36 -19.15
CA GLU A 151 5.38 24.63 -19.53
C GLU A 151 5.62 23.11 -19.50
N GLU A 152 6.74 22.64 -20.07
CA GLU A 152 7.10 21.23 -20.07
C GLU A 152 7.35 20.71 -18.65
N MET A 153 8.05 21.47 -17.78
CA MET A 153 8.24 21.11 -16.37
C MET A 153 6.90 21.02 -15.64
N LEU A 154 6.00 21.94 -15.85
CA LEU A 154 4.66 21.91 -15.26
C LEU A 154 3.85 20.73 -15.76
N ARG A 155 3.91 20.43 -17.07
CA ARG A 155 3.27 19.26 -17.68
C ARG A 155 3.78 17.96 -17.08
N GLN A 156 5.11 17.82 -16.95
CA GLN A 156 5.73 16.64 -16.36
C GLN A 156 5.39 16.49 -14.86
N SER A 157 5.37 17.60 -14.13
CA SER A 157 4.98 17.61 -12.72
C SER A 157 3.53 17.15 -12.53
N ARG A 158 2.61 17.66 -13.35
CA ARG A 158 1.19 17.24 -13.35
C ARG A 158 1.06 15.75 -13.66
N LEU A 159 1.73 15.28 -14.72
CA LEU A 159 1.70 13.87 -15.12
C LEU A 159 2.24 12.95 -14.02
N LYS A 160 3.35 13.30 -13.38
CA LYS A 160 3.91 12.54 -12.24
C LYS A 160 2.91 12.47 -11.09
N THR A 161 2.26 13.58 -10.76
CA THR A 161 1.26 13.63 -9.69
C THR A 161 0.04 12.76 -10.03
N GLU A 162 -0.47 12.84 -11.25
CA GLU A 162 -1.59 12.03 -11.73
C GLU A 162 -1.29 10.53 -11.67
N ILE A 163 -0.10 10.12 -12.14
CA ILE A 163 0.35 8.72 -12.06
C ILE A 163 0.47 8.28 -10.60
N ALA A 164 1.04 9.10 -9.73
CA ALA A 164 1.20 8.76 -8.31
C ALA A 164 -0.16 8.55 -7.62
N ILE A 165 -1.12 9.43 -7.85
CA ILE A 165 -2.49 9.34 -7.32
C ILE A 165 -3.17 8.06 -7.80
N LYS A 166 -3.10 7.80 -9.12
CA LYS A 166 -3.70 6.61 -9.72
C LYS A 166 -3.07 5.31 -9.23
N THR A 167 -1.73 5.28 -9.12
CA THR A 167 -1.00 4.10 -8.65
C THR A 167 -1.25 3.81 -7.18
N ALA A 168 -1.42 4.85 -6.36
CA ALA A 168 -1.72 4.74 -4.94
C ALA A 168 -3.19 4.39 -4.64
N ASP A 169 -4.05 4.35 -5.66
CA ASP A 169 -5.51 4.15 -5.53
C ASP A 169 -6.14 5.16 -4.55
N ILE A 170 -5.77 6.43 -4.75
CA ILE A 170 -6.21 7.54 -3.91
C ILE A 170 -7.20 8.40 -4.69
N MET A 171 -8.34 8.66 -4.07
CA MET A 171 -9.29 9.66 -4.55
C MET A 171 -8.97 11.02 -3.92
N LEU A 172 -8.86 12.06 -4.76
CA LEU A 172 -8.78 13.45 -4.33
C LEU A 172 -10.18 14.05 -4.22
N TRP A 173 -10.37 14.83 -3.19
CA TRP A 173 -11.59 15.60 -3.01
C TRP A 173 -11.29 17.04 -2.57
N GLU A 174 -12.16 17.96 -2.92
CA GLU A 174 -12.18 19.35 -2.49
C GLU A 174 -13.52 19.66 -1.86
N PHE A 175 -13.54 20.46 -0.81
CA PHE A 175 -14.74 21.01 -0.20
C PHE A 175 -14.70 22.53 -0.23
N ASP A 176 -15.71 23.15 -0.82
CA ASP A 176 -15.87 24.60 -0.85
C ASP A 176 -16.84 25.01 0.25
N VAL A 177 -16.35 25.85 1.18
CA VAL A 177 -17.07 26.29 2.38
C VAL A 177 -18.28 27.14 2.03
N ASN A 178 -18.18 27.98 0.98
CA ASN A 178 -19.25 28.90 0.61
C ASN A 178 -20.42 28.17 -0.04
N SER A 179 -20.15 27.28 -0.98
CA SER A 179 -21.18 26.47 -1.64
C SER A 179 -21.64 25.28 -0.83
N ARG A 180 -20.84 24.82 0.17
CA ARG A 180 -21.05 23.61 0.98
C ARG A 180 -21.09 22.33 0.14
N LEU A 181 -20.26 22.29 -0.89
CA LEU A 181 -20.24 21.20 -1.85
C LEU A 181 -18.85 20.55 -1.92
N PHE A 182 -18.88 19.25 -2.14
CA PHE A 182 -17.69 18.46 -2.44
C PHE A 182 -17.51 18.30 -3.95
N PHE A 183 -16.27 18.33 -4.37
CA PHE A 183 -15.82 18.09 -5.74
C PHE A 183 -14.76 16.97 -5.73
N SER A 184 -14.60 16.28 -6.84
CA SER A 184 -13.54 15.29 -7.05
C SER A 184 -13.00 15.40 -8.46
N ASP A 185 -11.69 15.43 -8.60
CA ASP A 185 -11.02 15.63 -9.88
C ASP A 185 -10.73 14.33 -10.63
N ASN A 186 -10.44 13.24 -9.92
CA ASN A 186 -9.96 12.01 -10.54
C ASN A 186 -11.00 10.90 -10.64
N GLU A 187 -11.92 10.79 -9.69
CA GLU A 187 -12.98 9.78 -9.66
C GLU A 187 -14.30 10.33 -9.12
N PRO A 188 -15.45 9.69 -9.43
CA PRO A 188 -16.71 10.03 -8.80
C PRO A 188 -16.64 9.90 -7.28
N LEU A 189 -16.92 10.97 -6.54
CA LEU A 189 -16.92 10.96 -5.09
C LEU A 189 -17.94 9.91 -4.57
N ASN A 190 -17.45 8.85 -3.92
CA ASN A 190 -18.26 7.74 -3.44
C ASN A 190 -19.18 7.11 -4.54
N GLY A 191 -18.73 7.10 -5.81
CA GLY A 191 -19.52 6.59 -6.93
C GLY A 191 -20.63 7.55 -7.42
N TYR A 192 -20.72 8.76 -6.86
CA TYR A 192 -21.63 9.80 -7.34
C TYR A 192 -21.08 10.42 -8.62
N ASP A 193 -21.97 10.86 -9.53
CA ASP A 193 -21.57 11.46 -10.80
C ASP A 193 -20.61 12.65 -10.57
N LYS A 194 -19.36 12.52 -11.04
CA LYS A 194 -18.32 13.55 -10.87
C LYS A 194 -18.65 14.90 -11.51
N SER A 195 -19.58 14.91 -12.48
CA SER A 195 -20.07 16.15 -13.09
C SER A 195 -20.97 16.96 -12.15
N ARG A 196 -21.38 16.38 -11.01
CA ARG A 196 -22.25 17.00 -10.03
C ARG A 196 -21.56 17.10 -8.68
N PRO A 197 -21.47 18.28 -8.09
CA PRO A 197 -20.96 18.43 -6.74
C PRO A 197 -21.88 17.73 -5.73
N LEU A 198 -21.28 17.13 -4.70
CA LEU A 198 -21.98 16.37 -3.67
C LEU A 198 -22.24 17.26 -2.45
N SER A 199 -23.48 17.34 -1.98
CA SER A 199 -23.80 18.07 -0.75
C SER A 199 -23.35 17.31 0.50
N ILE A 200 -23.19 18.02 1.61
CA ILE A 200 -22.82 17.43 2.91
C ILE A 200 -23.82 16.32 3.30
N ASP A 201 -25.11 16.55 3.14
CA ASP A 201 -26.15 15.59 3.56
C ASP A 201 -26.04 14.29 2.77
N LEU A 202 -25.90 14.37 1.45
CA LEU A 202 -25.70 13.21 0.59
C LEU A 202 -24.38 12.49 0.90
N TYR A 203 -23.30 13.22 1.21
CA TYR A 203 -22.05 12.62 1.63
C TYR A 203 -22.22 11.83 2.93
N LEU A 204 -22.91 12.40 3.94
CA LEU A 204 -23.17 11.74 5.21
C LEU A 204 -24.05 10.48 5.07
N GLU A 205 -24.90 10.38 4.06
CA GLU A 205 -25.65 9.15 3.75
C GLU A 205 -24.75 8.00 3.34
N THR A 206 -23.60 8.29 2.76
CA THR A 206 -22.60 7.26 2.39
C THR A 206 -21.82 6.72 3.58
N ILE A 207 -21.87 7.38 4.74
CA ILE A 207 -21.14 6.97 5.96
C ILE A 207 -21.99 5.99 6.77
N HIS A 208 -21.33 4.94 7.29
CA HIS A 208 -22.01 3.96 8.15
C HIS A 208 -22.63 4.65 9.38
N PRO A 209 -23.85 4.29 9.80
CA PRO A 209 -24.55 4.95 10.92
C PRO A 209 -23.74 5.07 12.22
N GLU A 210 -22.96 4.04 12.56
CA GLU A 210 -22.13 4.05 13.79
C GLU A 210 -20.92 5.01 13.67
N ASP A 211 -20.39 5.22 12.47
CA ASP A 211 -19.20 6.04 12.22
C ASP A 211 -19.59 7.51 11.92
N ARG A 212 -20.89 7.75 11.71
CA ARG A 212 -21.42 9.05 11.24
C ARG A 212 -21.23 10.18 12.24
N LYS A 213 -21.25 9.88 13.55
CA LYS A 213 -21.14 10.90 14.60
C LYS A 213 -19.83 11.70 14.50
N GLU A 214 -18.72 11.02 14.29
CA GLU A 214 -17.40 11.64 14.14
C GLU A 214 -17.35 12.50 12.88
N MET A 215 -17.80 11.94 11.75
CA MET A 215 -17.82 12.66 10.47
C MET A 215 -18.71 13.92 10.54
N VAL A 216 -19.86 13.86 11.20
CA VAL A 216 -20.72 15.05 11.40
C VAL A 216 -19.98 16.15 12.15
N SER A 217 -19.20 15.82 13.19
CA SER A 217 -18.39 16.79 13.91
C SER A 217 -17.34 17.46 13.00
N ILE A 218 -16.65 16.66 12.18
CA ILE A 218 -15.69 17.14 11.19
C ILE A 218 -16.38 18.11 10.20
N MET A 219 -17.51 17.69 9.65
CA MET A 219 -18.28 18.49 8.68
C MET A 219 -18.76 19.83 9.27
N GLN A 220 -19.15 19.85 10.53
CA GLN A 220 -19.55 21.09 11.20
C GLN A 220 -18.39 22.09 11.28
N ARG A 221 -17.18 21.62 11.63
CA ARG A 221 -15.98 22.43 11.71
C ARG A 221 -15.56 22.94 10.32
N MET A 222 -15.55 22.05 9.31
CA MET A 222 -15.26 22.45 7.92
C MET A 222 -16.25 23.51 7.43
N ASN A 223 -17.53 23.31 7.70
CA ASN A 223 -18.59 24.22 7.25
C ASN A 223 -18.55 25.58 7.95
N SER A 224 -17.93 25.69 9.13
CA SER A 224 -17.65 26.98 9.81
C SER A 224 -16.41 27.69 9.28
N GLY A 225 -15.64 27.06 8.39
CA GLY A 225 -14.37 27.60 7.88
C GLY A 225 -13.26 27.61 8.94
N GLU A 226 -13.29 26.65 9.88
CA GLU A 226 -12.26 26.52 10.92
C GLU A 226 -10.94 26.04 10.31
N ASP A 227 -9.82 26.65 10.69
CA ASP A 227 -8.48 26.25 10.24
C ASP A 227 -7.99 25.02 11.03
N PHE A 228 -8.22 23.82 10.48
CA PHE A 228 -7.80 22.55 11.06
C PHE A 228 -7.59 21.47 10.02
N SER A 229 -6.68 20.54 10.30
CA SER A 229 -6.52 19.30 9.55
C SER A 229 -7.18 18.16 10.31
N PHE A 230 -7.68 17.15 9.58
CA PHE A 230 -8.33 16.00 10.18
C PHE A 230 -7.96 14.70 9.48
N THR A 231 -8.15 13.61 10.20
CA THR A 231 -8.18 12.24 9.68
C THR A 231 -9.45 11.57 10.14
N PHE A 232 -9.99 10.68 9.33
CA PHE A 232 -11.16 9.87 9.65
C PHE A 232 -10.95 8.46 9.11
N GLU A 233 -11.19 7.46 9.95
CA GLU A 233 -11.24 6.07 9.54
C GLU A 233 -12.66 5.53 9.78
N GLY A 234 -13.30 5.05 8.73
CA GLY A 234 -14.67 4.57 8.85
C GLY A 234 -15.18 3.83 7.63
N ARG A 235 -16.37 3.31 7.78
CA ARG A 235 -17.07 2.56 6.74
C ARG A 235 -17.84 3.52 5.85
N ILE A 236 -17.47 3.53 4.56
CA ILE A 236 -18.10 4.33 3.52
C ILE A 236 -18.62 3.39 2.44
N LYS A 237 -19.80 3.62 1.91
CA LYS A 237 -20.31 2.88 0.75
C LYS A 237 -20.42 3.80 -0.47
N LEU A 238 -20.17 3.22 -1.64
CA LEU A 238 -20.41 3.92 -2.89
C LEU A 238 -21.90 4.04 -3.18
N PHE A 239 -22.34 5.10 -3.82
CA PHE A 239 -23.71 5.23 -4.30
C PHE A 239 -24.06 4.05 -5.22
N GLY A 240 -25.22 3.43 -4.98
CA GLY A 240 -25.66 2.25 -5.71
C GLY A 240 -25.04 0.92 -5.26
N SER A 241 -24.10 0.93 -4.30
CA SER A 241 -23.52 -0.28 -3.70
C SER A 241 -24.22 -0.62 -2.38
N SER A 242 -24.37 -1.90 -2.10
CA SER A 242 -24.77 -2.41 -0.77
C SER A 242 -23.60 -2.67 0.15
N GLU A 243 -22.37 -2.70 -0.39
CA GLU A 243 -21.17 -3.07 0.35
C GLU A 243 -20.51 -1.89 1.01
N TRP A 244 -20.08 -2.06 2.26
CA TRP A 244 -19.28 -1.11 3.02
C TRP A 244 -17.80 -1.30 2.73
N GLN A 245 -17.11 -0.19 2.46
CA GLN A 245 -15.65 -0.13 2.32
C GLN A 245 -15.06 0.56 3.54
N TYR A 246 -13.99 0.03 4.10
CA TYR A 246 -13.19 0.72 5.11
C TYR A 246 -12.28 1.74 4.44
N CYS A 247 -12.51 3.00 4.73
CA CYS A 247 -11.79 4.10 4.10
C CYS A 247 -11.02 4.91 5.14
N PHE A 248 -9.83 5.34 4.73
CA PHE A 248 -9.07 6.39 5.39
C PHE A 248 -9.28 7.69 4.62
N VAL A 249 -9.75 8.72 5.30
CA VAL A 249 -10.00 10.04 4.75
C VAL A 249 -9.16 11.05 5.53
N ASN A 250 -8.48 11.94 4.83
CA ASN A 250 -7.82 13.09 5.45
C ASN A 250 -8.20 14.37 4.72
N GLY A 251 -8.03 15.49 5.39
CA GLY A 251 -8.30 16.80 4.81
C GLY A 251 -7.56 17.90 5.54
N SER A 252 -7.21 18.94 4.78
CA SER A 252 -6.55 20.14 5.27
C SER A 252 -7.05 21.38 4.52
N PRO A 253 -7.09 22.54 5.16
CA PRO A 253 -7.38 23.79 4.49
C PRO A 253 -6.26 24.15 3.51
N TYR A 254 -6.60 24.70 2.34
CA TYR A 254 -5.61 25.10 1.35
C TYR A 254 -5.89 26.45 0.69
N SER A 255 -7.08 27.03 0.89
CA SER A 255 -7.43 28.32 0.34
C SER A 255 -8.08 29.19 1.41
N TYR A 256 -7.67 30.46 1.48
CA TYR A 256 -8.08 31.41 2.52
C TYR A 256 -8.58 32.72 1.91
N SER A 257 -9.48 33.39 2.61
CA SER A 257 -9.87 34.76 2.31
C SER A 257 -8.79 35.75 2.73
N GLU A 258 -8.91 37.02 2.32
CA GLU A 258 -8.04 38.11 2.79
C GLU A 258 -8.08 38.32 4.32
N SER A 259 -9.18 37.91 4.96
CA SER A 259 -9.35 37.95 6.41
C SER A 259 -8.78 36.71 7.15
N GLY A 260 -8.20 35.74 6.44
CA GLY A 260 -7.63 34.51 7.01
C GLY A 260 -8.66 33.40 7.27
N GLN A 261 -9.92 33.56 6.84
CA GLN A 261 -10.92 32.52 6.97
C GLN A 261 -10.73 31.44 5.89
N VAL A 262 -10.86 30.18 6.23
CA VAL A 262 -10.76 29.07 5.26
C VAL A 262 -11.90 29.13 4.27
N LEU A 263 -11.57 29.10 2.98
CA LEU A 263 -12.52 29.06 1.89
C LEU A 263 -12.66 27.66 1.31
N LYS A 264 -11.56 26.88 1.32
CA LYS A 264 -11.55 25.53 0.76
C LYS A 264 -10.68 24.57 1.54
N TYR A 265 -11.14 23.32 1.63
CA TYR A 265 -10.35 22.17 2.08
C TYR A 265 -10.06 21.26 0.92
N VAL A 266 -8.92 20.60 0.96
CA VAL A 266 -8.53 19.53 0.05
C VAL A 266 -8.15 18.31 0.84
N GLY A 267 -8.41 17.15 0.31
CA GLY A 267 -8.06 15.93 1.00
C GLY A 267 -8.01 14.71 0.10
N THR A 268 -7.72 13.58 0.74
CA THR A 268 -7.67 12.30 0.06
C THR A 268 -8.58 11.29 0.75
N ARG A 269 -9.08 10.33 -0.02
CA ARG A 269 -9.72 9.11 0.46
C ARG A 269 -9.00 7.90 -0.12
N LYS A 270 -8.65 6.97 0.73
CA LYS A 270 -8.06 5.69 0.35
C LYS A 270 -8.94 4.55 0.82
N ASN A 271 -9.20 3.58 -0.06
CA ASN A 271 -9.90 2.35 0.31
C ASN A 271 -8.91 1.37 0.96
N ASN A 272 -9.11 1.10 2.24
CA ASN A 272 -8.28 0.20 3.04
C ASN A 272 -9.00 -1.13 3.38
N THR A 273 -10.09 -1.45 2.65
CA THR A 273 -10.93 -2.62 2.93
C THR A 273 -10.13 -3.93 2.95
N ASP A 274 -9.24 -4.13 1.99
CA ASP A 274 -8.43 -5.35 1.92
C ASP A 274 -7.44 -5.46 3.08
N ILE A 275 -6.83 -4.34 3.48
CA ILE A 275 -5.93 -4.30 4.64
C ILE A 275 -6.73 -4.60 5.91
N HIS A 276 -7.91 -3.99 6.07
CA HIS A 276 -8.79 -4.21 7.21
C HIS A 276 -9.29 -5.66 7.28
N LYS A 277 -9.74 -6.23 6.16
CA LYS A 277 -10.16 -7.66 6.08
C LYS A 277 -9.00 -8.60 6.43
N LYS A 278 -7.79 -8.34 5.94
CA LYS A 278 -6.60 -9.15 6.29
C LYS A 278 -6.28 -9.06 7.77
N LYS A 279 -6.33 -7.86 8.37
CA LYS A 279 -6.14 -7.67 9.81
C LYS A 279 -7.18 -8.45 10.60
N GLN A 280 -8.47 -8.31 10.28
CA GLN A 280 -9.54 -9.05 10.93
C GLN A 280 -9.39 -10.57 10.79
N LEU A 281 -8.94 -11.05 9.61
CA LEU A 281 -8.68 -12.47 9.41
C LEU A 281 -7.53 -12.96 10.30
N LEU A 282 -6.44 -12.21 10.37
CA LEU A 282 -5.33 -12.54 11.27
C LEU A 282 -5.77 -12.58 12.74
N ASP A 283 -6.53 -11.58 13.18
CA ASP A 283 -7.08 -11.54 14.54
C ASP A 283 -7.98 -12.76 14.82
N LYS A 284 -8.86 -13.13 13.87
CA LYS A 284 -9.69 -14.33 13.99
C LYS A 284 -8.85 -15.60 14.05
N ILE A 285 -7.81 -15.73 13.21
CA ILE A 285 -6.91 -16.88 13.22
C ILE A 285 -6.20 -16.97 14.57
N LEU A 286 -5.56 -15.90 15.03
CA LEU A 286 -4.81 -15.87 16.28
C LEU A 286 -5.68 -16.18 17.49
N ASN A 287 -6.96 -15.74 17.47
CA ASN A 287 -7.89 -15.95 18.58
C ASN A 287 -8.62 -17.29 18.55
N ASN A 288 -8.60 -18.03 17.43
CA ASN A 288 -9.20 -19.37 17.34
C ASN A 288 -8.17 -20.51 17.34
N ILE A 289 -6.88 -20.21 17.28
CA ILE A 289 -5.82 -21.23 17.43
C ILE A 289 -5.75 -21.67 18.90
N PRO A 290 -5.75 -22.98 19.21
CA PRO A 290 -5.60 -23.50 20.57
C PRO A 290 -4.15 -23.41 21.06
N LEU A 291 -3.50 -22.30 20.81
CA LEU A 291 -2.16 -21.95 21.25
C LEU A 291 -2.20 -20.62 21.97
N SER A 292 -1.67 -20.57 23.16
CA SER A 292 -1.37 -19.30 23.81
C SER A 292 -0.25 -18.60 23.06
N ILE A 293 -0.51 -17.43 22.53
CA ILE A 293 0.46 -16.59 21.82
C ILE A 293 0.55 -15.25 22.54
N HIS A 294 1.76 -14.91 22.96
CA HIS A 294 2.02 -13.59 23.53
C HIS A 294 3.39 -13.06 23.12
N ILE A 295 3.49 -11.75 23.04
CA ILE A 295 4.73 -11.04 22.75
C ILE A 295 5.08 -10.18 23.95
N LYS A 296 6.36 -10.23 24.36
CA LYS A 296 6.90 -9.46 25.47
C LYS A 296 7.93 -8.46 25.01
N ASP A 297 7.91 -7.31 25.64
CA ASP A 297 9.00 -6.35 25.63
C ASP A 297 9.96 -6.68 26.77
N VAL A 298 11.11 -7.25 26.43
CA VAL A 298 12.11 -7.67 27.43
C VAL A 298 12.77 -6.47 28.10
N GLU A 299 12.96 -5.38 27.36
CA GLU A 299 13.58 -4.16 27.85
C GLU A 299 12.65 -3.31 28.73
N ASP A 300 11.33 -3.50 28.57
CA ASP A 300 10.31 -2.91 29.43
C ASP A 300 9.77 -3.93 30.43
N ASN A 301 10.65 -4.48 31.26
CA ASN A 301 10.33 -5.38 32.38
C ASN A 301 9.47 -6.60 31.98
N PHE A 302 9.66 -7.16 30.79
CA PHE A 302 8.89 -8.29 30.25
C PHE A 302 7.39 -8.03 30.14
N ARG A 303 6.99 -6.76 29.91
CA ARG A 303 5.61 -6.38 29.70
C ARG A 303 5.05 -7.06 28.46
N TYR A 304 3.81 -7.56 28.56
CA TYR A 304 3.10 -8.10 27.43
C TYR A 304 2.58 -6.95 26.55
N ILE A 305 2.96 -6.96 25.28
CA ILE A 305 2.49 -6.00 24.26
C ILE A 305 1.44 -6.61 23.35
N PHE A 306 1.31 -7.92 23.36
CA PHE A 306 0.28 -8.66 22.65
C PHE A 306 -0.05 -9.95 23.37
N CYS A 307 -1.34 -10.28 23.47
CA CYS A 307 -1.85 -11.55 23.98
C CYS A 307 -3.08 -11.95 23.17
N ASN A 308 -3.08 -13.16 22.57
CA ASN A 308 -4.31 -13.68 21.97
C ASN A 308 -5.29 -14.18 23.03
N GLU A 309 -6.54 -14.46 22.65
CA GLU A 309 -7.58 -14.87 23.59
C GLU A 309 -7.23 -16.16 24.35
N GLU A 310 -6.53 -17.09 23.75
CA GLU A 310 -6.08 -18.31 24.43
C GLU A 310 -5.04 -18.00 25.51
N SER A 311 -4.14 -17.03 25.31
CA SER A 311 -3.21 -16.57 26.34
C SER A 311 -3.93 -15.92 27.51
N LYS A 312 -4.94 -15.08 27.23
CA LYS A 312 -5.79 -14.45 28.24
C LYS A 312 -6.56 -15.50 29.05
N ARG A 313 -7.15 -16.49 28.37
CA ARG A 313 -7.91 -17.58 29.00
C ARG A 313 -7.04 -18.47 29.89
N MET A 314 -5.87 -18.90 29.42
CA MET A 314 -4.98 -19.78 30.15
C MET A 314 -4.32 -19.09 31.35
N PHE A 315 -3.75 -17.92 31.11
CA PHE A 315 -2.82 -17.29 32.07
C PHE A 315 -3.39 -16.02 32.73
N GLY A 316 -4.54 -15.50 32.28
CA GLY A 316 -5.06 -14.23 32.77
C GLY A 316 -4.19 -13.03 32.35
N THR A 317 -3.37 -13.19 31.32
CA THR A 317 -2.51 -12.12 30.78
C THR A 317 -3.34 -11.10 30.01
N SER A 318 -2.93 -9.85 30.02
CA SER A 318 -3.45 -8.79 29.16
C SER A 318 -2.30 -7.92 28.69
N GLU A 319 -2.53 -7.11 27.68
CA GLU A 319 -1.62 -6.04 27.33
C GLU A 319 -1.39 -5.16 28.56
N ASP A 320 -0.15 -4.72 28.76
CA ASP A 320 0.30 -3.95 29.94
C ASP A 320 0.51 -4.75 31.26
N THR A 321 0.17 -6.04 31.31
CA THR A 321 0.59 -6.89 32.44
C THR A 321 1.98 -7.47 32.22
N THR A 322 2.57 -7.99 33.28
CA THR A 322 3.87 -8.66 33.26
C THR A 322 3.74 -10.10 33.73
N THR A 323 4.81 -10.90 33.60
CA THR A 323 4.83 -12.26 34.12
C THR A 323 4.67 -12.29 35.65
N TYR A 324 5.09 -11.23 36.35
CA TYR A 324 4.95 -11.11 37.81
C TYR A 324 3.51 -10.98 38.30
N ASP A 325 2.61 -10.49 37.46
CA ASP A 325 1.22 -10.31 37.84
C ASP A 325 0.48 -11.64 37.98
N VAL A 326 0.90 -12.65 37.22
CA VAL A 326 0.18 -13.93 37.06
C VAL A 326 0.90 -15.14 37.70
N MET A 327 2.21 -15.07 38.00
CA MET A 327 3.02 -16.17 38.51
C MET A 327 3.77 -15.76 39.78
N ASP A 328 4.21 -16.75 40.57
CA ASP A 328 5.09 -16.51 41.72
C ASP A 328 6.53 -16.14 41.33
N GLU A 329 7.29 -15.56 42.26
CA GLU A 329 8.63 -15.03 41.97
C GLU A 329 9.62 -16.12 41.53
N GLU A 330 9.56 -17.32 42.12
CA GLU A 330 10.48 -18.43 41.77
C GLU A 330 10.25 -18.88 40.32
N GLN A 331 9.00 -18.99 39.93
CA GLN A 331 8.62 -19.37 38.57
C GLN A 331 8.96 -18.29 37.56
N VAL A 332 8.71 -17.02 37.90
CA VAL A 332 9.09 -15.87 37.07
C VAL A 332 10.60 -15.89 36.84
N ALA A 333 11.41 -16.05 37.85
CA ALA A 333 12.88 -16.08 37.71
C ALA A 333 13.35 -17.18 36.74
N ARG A 334 12.74 -18.37 36.82
CA ARG A 334 13.04 -19.48 35.92
C ARG A 334 12.64 -19.17 34.45
N ILE A 335 11.46 -18.62 34.24
CA ILE A 335 10.96 -18.28 32.90
C ILE A 335 11.79 -17.16 32.30
N GLN A 336 12.09 -16.11 33.06
CA GLN A 336 12.89 -14.99 32.60
C GLN A 336 14.32 -15.37 32.24
N LYS A 337 14.90 -16.33 32.94
CA LYS A 337 16.22 -16.86 32.59
C LYS A 337 16.26 -17.37 31.15
N THR A 338 15.28 -18.19 30.76
CA THR A 338 15.17 -18.70 29.38
C THR A 338 14.75 -17.63 28.40
N ASP A 339 13.90 -16.67 28.81
CA ASP A 339 13.50 -15.52 28.00
C ASP A 339 14.70 -14.63 27.65
N LEU A 340 15.56 -14.32 28.64
CA LEU A 340 16.80 -13.56 28.46
C LEU A 340 17.83 -14.30 27.59
N GLU A 341 17.98 -15.62 27.78
CA GLU A 341 18.89 -16.43 26.98
C GLU A 341 18.50 -16.36 25.49
N VAL A 342 17.23 -16.57 25.18
CA VAL A 342 16.71 -16.46 23.81
C VAL A 342 16.86 -15.02 23.26
N PHE A 343 16.52 -14.02 24.06
CA PHE A 343 16.61 -12.63 23.66
C PHE A 343 18.03 -12.20 23.33
N ASN A 344 19.01 -12.61 24.17
CA ASN A 344 20.42 -12.23 23.99
C ASN A 344 21.09 -13.00 22.85
N THR A 345 20.82 -14.29 22.71
CA THR A 345 21.48 -15.15 21.71
C THR A 345 20.79 -15.10 20.35
N GLY A 346 19.50 -14.75 20.30
CA GLY A 346 18.64 -14.85 19.10
C GLY A 346 18.30 -16.30 18.73
N SER A 347 18.80 -17.29 19.47
CA SER A 347 18.54 -18.71 19.19
C SER A 347 17.17 -19.12 19.74
N PRO A 348 16.29 -19.73 18.94
CA PRO A 348 14.98 -20.18 19.44
C PRO A 348 15.10 -21.26 20.51
N TYR A 349 14.22 -21.19 21.50
CA TYR A 349 14.07 -22.22 22.53
C TYR A 349 12.78 -23.03 22.26
N LEU A 350 12.86 -24.35 22.45
CA LEU A 350 11.73 -25.27 22.47
C LEU A 350 11.87 -26.19 23.66
N GLY A 351 10.89 -26.23 24.54
CA GLY A 351 10.98 -27.04 25.74
C GLY A 351 9.63 -27.34 26.37
N LEU A 352 9.65 -28.22 27.37
CA LEU A 352 8.51 -28.52 28.25
C LEU A 352 8.61 -27.61 29.48
N GLU A 353 7.57 -26.88 29.78
CA GLU A 353 7.48 -26.05 30.98
C GLU A 353 6.17 -26.30 31.70
N ARG A 354 6.24 -26.56 33.01
CA ARG A 354 5.06 -26.50 33.89
C ARG A 354 4.88 -25.10 34.40
N VAL A 355 3.70 -24.57 34.18
CA VAL A 355 3.32 -23.23 34.62
C VAL A 355 2.29 -23.33 35.74
N ASN A 356 2.61 -22.77 36.90
CA ASN A 356 1.69 -22.64 38.02
C ASN A 356 1.30 -21.17 38.19
N LEU A 357 0.02 -20.90 38.26
CA LEU A 357 -0.52 -19.56 38.41
C LEU A 357 -0.82 -19.25 39.88
N LYS A 358 -0.81 -17.97 40.24
CA LYS A 358 -1.16 -17.50 41.59
C LYS A 358 -2.58 -17.89 42.01
N ASP A 359 -3.47 -18.12 41.06
CA ASP A 359 -4.85 -18.56 41.32
C ASP A 359 -5.01 -20.07 41.54
N GLY A 360 -3.90 -20.82 41.54
CA GLY A 360 -3.86 -22.26 41.78
C GLY A 360 -4.00 -23.12 40.54
N ARG A 361 -4.28 -22.55 39.37
CA ARG A 361 -4.27 -23.31 38.12
C ARG A 361 -2.86 -23.69 37.72
N SER A 362 -2.69 -24.85 37.10
CA SER A 362 -1.39 -25.27 36.55
C SER A 362 -1.56 -25.93 35.18
N TYR A 363 -0.56 -25.73 34.32
CA TYR A 363 -0.53 -26.23 32.96
C TYR A 363 0.79 -26.89 32.65
N ASP A 364 0.76 -28.07 32.03
CA ASP A 364 1.92 -28.68 31.41
C ASP A 364 1.97 -28.23 29.94
N THR A 365 2.96 -27.42 29.58
CA THR A 365 3.01 -26.79 28.27
C THR A 365 4.26 -27.15 27.48
N ILE A 366 4.13 -27.30 26.17
CA ILE A 366 5.25 -27.15 25.25
C ILE A 366 5.36 -25.66 24.91
N VAL A 367 6.50 -25.06 25.18
CA VAL A 367 6.76 -23.65 24.87
C VAL A 367 7.81 -23.52 23.76
N ARG A 368 7.53 -22.65 22.81
CA ARG A 368 8.51 -22.14 21.86
C ARG A 368 8.70 -20.64 22.09
N LYS A 369 9.97 -20.22 22.19
CA LYS A 369 10.36 -18.82 22.36
C LYS A 369 11.26 -18.42 21.20
N SER A 370 11.05 -17.24 20.62
CA SER A 370 11.88 -16.70 19.55
C SER A 370 11.89 -15.18 19.57
N VAL A 371 12.97 -14.59 19.10
CA VAL A 371 13.05 -13.14 18.90
C VAL A 371 12.38 -12.78 17.57
N ILE A 372 11.61 -11.72 17.59
CA ILE A 372 11.08 -11.05 16.40
C ILE A 372 11.54 -9.59 16.40
N GLU A 373 11.56 -8.95 15.25
CA GLU A 373 11.87 -7.53 15.10
C GLU A 373 10.64 -6.79 14.57
N ASP A 374 10.29 -5.68 15.18
CA ASP A 374 9.21 -4.80 14.79
C ASP A 374 9.67 -3.34 14.95
N ASP A 375 9.64 -2.55 13.86
CA ASP A 375 10.12 -1.17 13.78
C ASP A 375 11.53 -0.95 14.40
N GLY A 376 12.44 -1.91 14.20
CA GLY A 376 13.80 -1.87 14.74
C GLY A 376 13.89 -2.23 16.22
N LYS A 377 12.80 -2.57 16.88
CA LYS A 377 12.74 -3.06 18.26
C LYS A 377 12.73 -4.58 18.29
N ARG A 378 13.56 -5.16 19.17
CA ARG A 378 13.58 -6.61 19.38
C ARG A 378 12.56 -6.98 20.45
N LEU A 379 11.74 -7.97 20.15
CA LEU A 379 10.67 -8.45 21.00
C LEU A 379 10.74 -9.96 21.14
N LEU A 380 10.17 -10.51 22.21
CA LEU A 380 10.16 -11.94 22.49
C LEU A 380 8.77 -12.53 22.21
N LEU A 381 8.65 -13.33 21.16
CA LEU A 381 7.45 -14.11 20.85
C LEU A 381 7.49 -15.44 21.59
N ASN A 382 6.45 -15.70 22.36
CA ASN A 382 6.22 -16.98 23.03
C ASN A 382 4.95 -17.64 22.52
N THR A 383 5.04 -18.91 22.15
CA THR A 383 3.87 -19.74 21.84
C THR A 383 3.84 -20.94 22.80
N ARG A 384 2.67 -21.23 23.36
CA ARG A 384 2.50 -22.34 24.31
C ARG A 384 1.33 -23.22 23.91
N TRP A 385 1.55 -24.52 23.99
CA TRP A 385 0.52 -25.54 23.80
C TRP A 385 0.29 -26.28 25.10
N ASP A 386 -0.96 -26.26 25.57
CA ASP A 386 -1.38 -27.02 26.73
C ASP A 386 -1.45 -28.52 26.43
N GLN A 387 -0.70 -29.30 27.15
CA GLN A 387 -0.68 -30.77 27.08
C GLN A 387 -1.23 -31.44 28.32
N SER A 388 -1.82 -30.66 29.26
CA SER A 388 -2.24 -31.16 30.56
C SER A 388 -3.23 -32.33 30.43
N LEU A 389 -4.23 -32.19 29.55
CA LEU A 389 -5.22 -33.26 29.32
C LEU A 389 -4.57 -34.53 28.71
N GLN A 390 -3.68 -34.34 27.72
CA GLN A 390 -3.00 -35.46 27.07
C GLN A 390 -2.08 -36.19 28.05
N ASN A 391 -1.34 -35.46 28.89
CA ASN A 391 -0.50 -36.03 29.92
C ASN A 391 -1.30 -36.75 30.99
N GLU A 392 -2.43 -36.20 31.43
CA GLU A 392 -3.32 -36.84 32.39
C GLU A 392 -3.93 -38.15 31.82
N LEU A 393 -4.38 -38.14 30.57
CA LEU A 393 -4.88 -39.35 29.89
C LEU A 393 -3.78 -40.43 29.81
N LYS A 394 -2.56 -40.05 29.40
CA LYS A 394 -1.41 -40.97 29.38
C LYS A 394 -1.11 -41.55 30.77
N ARG A 395 -1.13 -40.70 31.80
CA ARG A 395 -0.90 -41.10 33.17
C ARG A 395 -1.97 -42.08 33.64
N ARG A 396 -3.26 -41.79 33.36
CA ARG A 396 -4.38 -42.68 33.71
C ARG A 396 -4.26 -44.05 33.00
N ALA A 397 -3.96 -44.00 31.69
CA ALA A 397 -3.71 -45.26 30.94
C ALA A 397 -2.55 -46.05 31.53
N GLN A 398 -1.44 -45.42 31.88
CA GLN A 398 -0.30 -46.06 32.49
C GLN A 398 -0.64 -46.65 33.87
N ILE A 399 -1.35 -45.90 34.72
CA ILE A 399 -1.81 -46.39 36.04
C ILE A 399 -2.72 -47.60 35.85
N LEU A 400 -3.67 -47.53 34.92
CA LEU A 400 -4.58 -48.62 34.58
C LEU A 400 -3.78 -49.87 34.12
N SER A 401 -2.83 -49.68 33.19
CA SER A 401 -1.98 -50.76 32.69
C SER A 401 -1.20 -51.46 33.82
N ILE A 402 -0.55 -50.69 34.68
CA ILE A 402 0.20 -51.26 35.86
C ILE A 402 -0.75 -51.97 36.81
N THR A 403 -1.91 -51.40 37.10
CA THR A 403 -2.89 -51.97 38.01
C THR A 403 -3.43 -53.29 37.47
N LEU A 404 -3.82 -53.32 36.18
CA LEU A 404 -4.27 -54.54 35.52
C LEU A 404 -3.17 -55.61 35.49
N GLY A 405 -1.93 -55.22 35.17
CA GLY A 405 -0.78 -56.11 35.20
C GLY A 405 -0.53 -56.74 36.58
N ALA A 406 -0.65 -55.92 37.66
CA ALA A 406 -0.52 -56.42 39.03
C ALA A 406 -1.63 -57.39 39.43
N MET A 407 -2.84 -57.21 38.87
CA MET A 407 -3.99 -58.10 39.06
C MET A 407 -3.95 -59.32 38.09
N ASN A 408 -2.94 -59.46 37.27
CA ASN A 408 -2.82 -60.46 36.22
C ASN A 408 -4.03 -60.39 35.22
N ALA A 409 -4.49 -59.18 34.93
CA ALA A 409 -5.66 -58.88 34.07
C ALA A 409 -5.25 -57.98 32.92
N PHE A 410 -6.01 -57.98 31.87
CA PHE A 410 -5.88 -57.06 30.73
C PHE A 410 -7.24 -56.73 30.10
N THR A 411 -7.35 -55.61 29.39
CA THR A 411 -8.51 -55.24 28.62
C THR A 411 -8.38 -55.79 27.20
N TRP A 412 -9.54 -56.06 26.59
CA TRP A 412 -9.64 -56.43 25.18
C TRP A 412 -10.94 -55.84 24.58
N PHE A 413 -10.92 -55.68 23.25
CA PHE A 413 -12.02 -55.15 22.50
C PHE A 413 -12.36 -56.09 21.35
N PHE A 414 -13.65 -56.33 21.10
CA PHE A 414 -14.13 -57.07 19.96
C PHE A 414 -14.92 -56.17 19.05
N GLU A 415 -14.56 -56.14 17.78
CA GLU A 415 -15.27 -55.40 16.73
C GLU A 415 -16.02 -56.44 15.88
N PRO A 416 -17.36 -56.61 16.09
CA PRO A 416 -18.14 -57.65 15.38
C PRO A 416 -18.09 -57.50 13.86
N ASP A 417 -18.26 -56.27 13.35
CA ASP A 417 -18.29 -55.96 11.90
C ASP A 417 -17.00 -56.33 11.18
N LYS A 418 -15.89 -56.32 11.88
CA LYS A 418 -14.56 -56.63 11.35
C LYS A 418 -14.06 -58.00 11.74
N ASN A 419 -14.83 -58.74 12.52
CA ASN A 419 -14.42 -60.01 13.10
C ASN A 419 -13.02 -59.95 13.76
N ARG A 420 -12.76 -58.94 14.58
CA ARG A 420 -11.43 -58.57 15.07
C ARG A 420 -11.44 -58.38 16.58
N ILE A 421 -10.40 -58.98 17.22
CA ILE A 421 -10.08 -58.75 18.64
C ILE A 421 -8.80 -57.93 18.75
N SER A 422 -8.83 -56.87 19.53
CA SER A 422 -7.66 -56.08 19.90
C SER A 422 -7.45 -56.10 21.42
N PHE A 423 -6.20 -56.07 21.84
CA PHE A 423 -5.84 -56.08 23.24
C PHE A 423 -5.40 -54.69 23.69
N GLY A 424 -5.88 -54.27 24.85
CA GLY A 424 -5.63 -52.97 25.44
C GLY A 424 -4.68 -53.05 26.65
N GLU A 425 -4.99 -52.20 27.62
CA GLU A 425 -4.15 -52.02 28.81
C GLU A 425 -3.96 -53.34 29.61
N GLY A 426 -2.77 -53.54 30.16
CA GLY A 426 -2.39 -54.72 30.98
C GLY A 426 -1.93 -55.92 30.14
N PHE A 427 -2.21 -56.01 28.83
CA PHE A 427 -1.87 -57.18 28.02
C PHE A 427 -0.36 -57.49 27.98
N ASN A 428 0.45 -56.44 27.73
CA ASN A 428 1.91 -56.59 27.66
C ASN A 428 2.54 -57.01 28.99
N GLU A 429 1.99 -56.48 30.07
CA GLU A 429 2.46 -56.80 31.44
C GLU A 429 2.20 -58.24 31.81
N VAL A 430 1.01 -58.74 31.47
CA VAL A 430 0.56 -60.10 31.75
C VAL A 430 1.22 -61.13 30.84
N THR A 431 1.24 -60.84 29.54
CA THR A 431 1.66 -61.83 28.54
C THR A 431 3.12 -61.77 28.13
N LYS A 432 3.77 -60.61 28.44
CA LYS A 432 5.11 -60.25 27.98
C LYS A 432 5.25 -60.23 26.44
N LYS A 433 4.14 -60.05 25.74
CA LYS A 433 4.06 -59.95 24.28
C LYS A 433 3.54 -58.58 23.89
N ALA A 434 3.97 -58.07 22.72
CA ALA A 434 3.35 -56.91 22.14
C ALA A 434 1.88 -57.18 21.82
N SER A 435 1.01 -56.20 22.09
CA SER A 435 -0.43 -56.32 21.73
C SER A 435 -0.55 -56.46 20.22
N GLU A 436 -1.19 -57.52 19.77
CA GLU A 436 -1.49 -57.79 18.36
C GLU A 436 -3.02 -57.76 18.15
N ILE A 437 -3.40 -57.19 17.04
CA ILE A 437 -4.77 -57.31 16.58
C ILE A 437 -4.93 -58.68 15.88
N CYS A 438 -5.87 -59.51 16.31
CA CYS A 438 -6.10 -60.83 15.73
C CYS A 438 -7.53 -61.04 15.30
N SER A 439 -7.77 -61.98 14.38
CA SER A 439 -9.14 -62.42 14.10
C SER A 439 -9.68 -63.27 15.24
N VAL A 440 -10.99 -63.36 15.32
CA VAL A 440 -11.65 -64.24 16.31
C VAL A 440 -11.19 -65.70 16.18
N GLU A 441 -10.98 -66.20 14.96
CA GLU A 441 -10.47 -67.55 14.73
C GLU A 441 -9.05 -67.73 15.30
N LYS A 442 -8.17 -66.74 15.14
CA LYS A 442 -6.83 -66.78 15.72
C LYS A 442 -6.89 -66.81 17.25
N PHE A 443 -7.76 -65.99 17.86
CA PHE A 443 -7.96 -66.00 19.29
C PHE A 443 -8.51 -67.36 19.78
N LEU A 444 -9.54 -67.89 19.11
CA LEU A 444 -10.14 -69.19 19.39
C LEU A 444 -9.11 -70.34 19.28
N SER A 445 -8.09 -70.17 18.46
CA SER A 445 -7.01 -71.18 18.40
C SER A 445 -6.22 -71.32 19.71
N CYS A 446 -6.21 -70.24 20.53
CA CYS A 446 -5.59 -70.23 21.85
C CYS A 446 -6.52 -70.71 22.97
N VAL A 447 -7.83 -70.83 22.72
CA VAL A 447 -8.82 -71.35 23.69
C VAL A 447 -8.77 -72.89 23.70
N HIS A 448 -8.93 -73.51 24.90
CA HIS A 448 -8.97 -74.95 25.03
C HIS A 448 -10.07 -75.57 24.16
N PRO A 449 -9.82 -76.70 23.53
CA PRO A 449 -10.79 -77.27 22.61
C PRO A 449 -12.21 -77.48 23.19
N ASP A 450 -12.30 -77.80 24.44
CA ASP A 450 -13.61 -78.02 25.12
C ASP A 450 -14.37 -76.71 25.39
N ASP A 451 -13.67 -75.56 25.46
CA ASP A 451 -14.26 -74.26 25.77
C ASP A 451 -14.52 -73.41 24.52
N LYS A 452 -14.01 -73.81 23.34
CA LYS A 452 -14.14 -73.02 22.09
C LYS A 452 -15.59 -72.73 21.72
N GLN A 453 -16.45 -73.73 21.73
CA GLN A 453 -17.84 -73.56 21.37
C GLN A 453 -18.56 -72.66 22.37
N LYS A 454 -18.33 -72.93 23.67
CA LYS A 454 -18.89 -72.10 24.75
C LYS A 454 -18.50 -70.65 24.62
N PHE A 455 -17.21 -70.36 24.30
CA PHE A 455 -16.70 -68.99 24.10
C PHE A 455 -17.37 -68.33 22.89
N HIS A 456 -17.43 -69.02 21.76
CA HIS A 456 -18.01 -68.53 20.53
C HIS A 456 -19.50 -68.19 20.71
N ASP A 457 -20.30 -69.12 21.25
CA ASP A 457 -21.74 -68.95 21.46
C ASP A 457 -22.04 -67.84 22.44
N SER A 458 -21.22 -67.73 23.48
CA SER A 458 -21.34 -66.67 24.48
C SER A 458 -20.99 -65.27 23.91
N LEU A 459 -20.00 -65.16 23.04
CA LEU A 459 -19.65 -63.94 22.35
C LEU A 459 -20.74 -63.51 21.36
N GLN A 460 -21.31 -64.44 20.63
CA GLN A 460 -22.41 -64.19 19.67
C GLN A 460 -23.68 -63.73 20.42
N ALA A 461 -24.00 -64.37 21.55
CA ALA A 461 -25.18 -64.03 22.32
C ALA A 461 -25.13 -62.58 22.86
N VAL A 462 -23.97 -62.06 23.20
CA VAL A 462 -23.82 -60.64 23.66
C VAL A 462 -24.07 -59.65 22.52
N VAL A 463 -23.62 -59.99 21.29
CA VAL A 463 -23.83 -59.14 20.11
C VAL A 463 -25.32 -59.09 19.73
N GLU A 464 -26.06 -60.18 19.93
CA GLU A 464 -27.48 -60.29 19.59
C GLU A 464 -28.39 -59.65 20.65
N GLN A 465 -28.00 -59.62 21.94
CA GLN A 465 -28.91 -59.22 23.06
C GLN A 465 -28.88 -57.73 23.44
N ASP A 466 -28.08 -56.96 22.81
CA ASP A 466 -27.99 -55.47 22.86
C ASP A 466 -27.84 -54.81 24.25
N ASN A 467 -27.79 -55.53 25.38
CA ASN A 467 -27.74 -54.91 26.75
C ASN A 467 -27.23 -55.84 27.85
N GLY A 468 -26.25 -56.69 27.65
CA GLY A 468 -25.80 -57.63 28.66
C GLY A 468 -24.40 -57.38 29.17
N ILE A 469 -24.20 -57.59 30.52
CA ILE A 469 -22.88 -57.87 31.05
C ILE A 469 -22.57 -59.28 30.69
N TRP A 470 -21.49 -59.49 29.94
CA TRP A 470 -20.98 -60.79 29.59
C TRP A 470 -19.91 -61.25 30.59
N GLU A 471 -20.03 -62.46 31.10
CA GLU A 471 -19.06 -63.08 31.99
C GLU A 471 -18.86 -64.52 31.62
N LEU A 472 -17.62 -64.91 31.45
CA LEU A 472 -17.26 -66.28 31.00
C LEU A 472 -15.94 -66.73 31.64
N GLU A 473 -15.95 -67.97 32.16
CA GLU A 473 -14.70 -68.67 32.55
C GLU A 473 -14.38 -69.74 31.51
N TYR A 474 -13.11 -69.74 31.09
CA TYR A 474 -12.56 -70.63 30.06
C TYR A 474 -11.06 -70.78 30.20
N GLN A 475 -10.54 -71.83 29.57
CA GLN A 475 -9.09 -72.11 29.55
C GLN A 475 -8.45 -71.54 28.29
N LEU A 476 -7.31 -70.83 28.49
CA LEU A 476 -6.63 -70.13 27.42
C LEU A 476 -5.12 -70.35 27.48
N ASP A 477 -4.50 -70.73 26.35
CA ASP A 477 -3.05 -70.79 26.14
C ASP A 477 -2.60 -69.57 25.37
N LEU A 478 -2.34 -68.44 26.08
CA LEU A 478 -1.84 -67.21 25.48
C LEU A 478 -0.42 -67.36 24.95
N ASN A 479 0.35 -68.30 25.46
CA ASN A 479 1.76 -68.44 25.11
C ASN A 479 2.05 -69.44 23.98
N GLY A 480 1.02 -70.21 23.57
CA GLY A 480 1.15 -71.21 22.51
C GLY A 480 2.11 -72.35 22.87
N ASN A 481 2.25 -72.65 24.18
CA ASN A 481 3.13 -73.67 24.69
C ASN A 481 2.40 -74.96 25.12
N GLY A 482 1.13 -75.05 24.86
CA GLY A 482 0.28 -76.18 25.24
C GLY A 482 -0.17 -76.20 26.69
N VAL A 483 0.13 -75.15 27.47
CA VAL A 483 -0.28 -75.00 28.87
C VAL A 483 -1.47 -74.06 28.97
N TYR A 484 -2.63 -74.62 29.23
CA TYR A 484 -3.86 -73.87 29.39
C TYR A 484 -3.99 -73.36 30.84
N GLN A 485 -4.35 -72.08 30.99
CA GLN A 485 -4.65 -71.46 32.27
C GLN A 485 -6.11 -71.03 32.31
N TRP A 486 -6.74 -71.01 33.51
CA TRP A 486 -8.09 -70.55 33.70
C TRP A 486 -8.12 -69.02 33.66
N TRP A 487 -9.03 -68.51 32.81
CA TRP A 487 -9.29 -67.10 32.67
C TRP A 487 -10.76 -66.82 32.88
N GLN A 488 -11.07 -65.73 33.59
CA GLN A 488 -12.38 -65.16 33.72
C GLN A 488 -12.42 -63.89 32.87
N THR A 489 -13.36 -63.78 32.00
CA THR A 489 -13.56 -62.55 31.19
C THR A 489 -14.91 -61.96 31.52
N ARG A 490 -14.95 -60.63 31.58
CA ARG A 490 -16.18 -59.86 31.77
C ARG A 490 -16.18 -58.72 30.80
N GLY A 491 -17.28 -58.56 30.04
CA GLY A 491 -17.42 -57.51 29.03
C GLY A 491 -18.81 -56.90 29.04
N MET A 492 -18.93 -55.81 28.36
CA MET A 492 -20.22 -55.20 28.00
C MET A 492 -20.16 -54.73 26.57
N LEU A 493 -21.32 -54.66 25.93
CA LEU A 493 -21.44 -54.05 24.60
C LEU A 493 -21.45 -52.51 24.80
N GLU A 494 -20.55 -51.84 24.13
CA GLU A 494 -20.55 -50.37 24.10
C GLU A 494 -20.95 -49.89 22.70
N THR A 495 -22.06 -49.16 22.63
CA THR A 495 -22.47 -48.47 21.40
C THR A 495 -21.94 -47.07 21.42
N SER A 496 -20.96 -46.76 20.58
CA SER A 496 -20.47 -45.40 20.42
C SER A 496 -21.04 -44.78 19.14
N THR A 497 -21.41 -43.52 19.22
CA THR A 497 -21.78 -42.73 18.04
C THR A 497 -20.53 -41.93 17.59
N LEU A 498 -19.91 -42.37 16.50
CA LEU A 498 -18.95 -41.54 15.79
C LEU A 498 -19.63 -40.99 14.53
N ASN A 499 -19.74 -39.70 14.38
CA ASN A 499 -20.40 -39.02 13.24
C ASN A 499 -21.89 -39.38 13.03
N ASP A 500 -22.69 -39.39 14.11
CA ASP A 500 -24.14 -39.66 14.08
C ASP A 500 -24.54 -41.05 13.50
N ALA A 501 -23.60 -41.95 13.29
CA ALA A 501 -23.88 -43.35 12.99
C ALA A 501 -23.61 -44.23 14.21
N PRO A 502 -24.53 -45.10 14.61
CA PRO A 502 -24.29 -46.05 15.71
C PRO A 502 -23.19 -47.00 15.31
N TYR A 503 -22.08 -47.01 16.09
CA TYR A 503 -20.97 -47.93 15.95
C TYR A 503 -21.11 -48.99 17.05
N LYS A 504 -21.31 -50.24 16.64
CA LYS A 504 -21.38 -51.39 17.56
C LYS A 504 -20.00 -51.98 17.80
#